data_154519b6ac31e9001a0305217fbc2e64
#
_entry.id   154519b6ac31e9001a0305217fbc2e64
#
_cell.length_a   1.000
_cell.length_b   1.000
_cell.length_c   1.000
_cell.angle_alpha   90.00
_cell.angle_beta   90.00
_cell.angle_gamma   90.00
#
_symmetry.space_group_name_H-M   'P 1'
#
loop_
_entity.id
_entity.type
_entity.pdbx_description
1 polymer ?
#
loop_
_entity_poly.entity_id
_entity_poly.type
_entity_poly.pdbx_seq_one_letter_code
_entity_poly.pdbx_strand_id
1 'polypeptide(L)'
;MESPLILVYEDKISSIQSLLPLLEAAKEANKPLILIAEDIDGEALATLVVNKLRGILDVTATKAPGYGDRRKEMLRDIATVTNAQPIMKDDGIELEKVTLDMLGTAQKVILDANNTTIVKGAGKAKDIAARANLLRRQIEVTTSDYDKEKMEERLAKLVGGISQVQVGGASETEVKERKHRFEDAKHATTAAIEEGILPGGGVALLRAADAASKKLKLEGDQSTGASILYKALAAPLRTIAENAGEDGSVVARRVRKEKSFSFGFDALRNDYGDMIELGVMDPLKVTRTALENAISVASTLMSTDCLIVEADSKDGIKSNADSNFEGDF
;
A
#
# COMPACT_ATOMS: atom_id res chain seq x y z
N MET A 1 17.34 -8.31 4.46
CA MET A 1 18.81 -8.38 4.39
C MET A 1 19.37 -7.70 5.64
N GLU A 2 20.31 -8.35 6.30
CA GLU A 2 20.96 -7.82 7.51
C GLU A 2 22.31 -7.20 7.12
N SER A 3 22.61 -6.03 7.63
CA SER A 3 23.83 -5.26 7.38
C SER A 3 24.26 -5.15 5.91
N PRO A 4 23.36 -4.82 4.98
CA PRO A 4 23.69 -4.75 3.56
C PRO A 4 24.54 -3.55 3.21
N LEU A 5 25.32 -3.67 2.12
CA LEU A 5 25.87 -2.57 1.37
C LEU A 5 24.78 -1.99 0.46
N ILE A 6 24.74 -0.67 0.29
CA ILE A 6 23.69 0.01 -0.46
C ILE A 6 24.31 0.92 -1.49
N LEU A 7 24.16 0.60 -2.76
CA LEU A 7 24.49 1.48 -3.88
C LEU A 7 23.31 2.42 -4.15
N VAL A 8 23.58 3.70 -4.25
CA VAL A 8 22.60 4.72 -4.66
C VAL A 8 23.09 5.33 -5.99
N TYR A 9 22.41 4.97 -7.07
CA TYR A 9 22.79 5.32 -8.44
C TYR A 9 21.64 6.02 -9.18
N GLU A 10 21.93 7.12 -9.87
CA GLU A 10 20.88 7.92 -10.53
C GLU A 10 20.35 7.28 -11.80
N ASP A 11 21.22 6.64 -12.56
CA ASP A 11 20.93 6.19 -13.91
C ASP A 11 20.46 4.73 -13.98
N LYS A 12 20.17 4.28 -15.18
CA LYS A 12 19.81 2.91 -15.50
C LYS A 12 21.05 2.01 -15.58
N ILE A 13 20.93 0.78 -15.09
CA ILE A 13 21.97 -0.24 -15.17
C ILE A 13 21.53 -1.34 -16.12
N SER A 14 22.12 -1.41 -17.31
CA SER A 14 21.80 -2.41 -18.34
C SER A 14 22.96 -3.37 -18.61
N SER A 15 24.22 -2.90 -18.44
CA SER A 15 25.44 -3.70 -18.64
C SER A 15 25.94 -4.26 -17.32
N ILE A 16 26.23 -5.56 -17.30
CA ILE A 16 26.84 -6.19 -16.13
C ILE A 16 28.31 -5.79 -15.98
N GLN A 17 29.00 -5.45 -17.07
CA GLN A 17 30.41 -5.14 -17.06
C GLN A 17 30.73 -3.95 -16.14
N SER A 18 29.89 -2.93 -16.15
CA SER A 18 30.06 -1.76 -15.28
C SER A 18 29.85 -2.06 -13.79
N LEU A 19 29.11 -3.12 -13.45
CA LEU A 19 28.90 -3.56 -12.07
C LEU A 19 29.93 -4.58 -11.59
N LEU A 20 30.66 -5.24 -12.49
CA LEU A 20 31.48 -6.39 -12.16
C LEU A 20 32.49 -6.12 -11.03
N PRO A 21 33.26 -5.00 -11.06
CA PRO A 21 34.20 -4.70 -9.98
C PRO A 21 33.53 -4.57 -8.61
N LEU A 22 32.34 -3.98 -8.58
CA LEU A 22 31.58 -3.79 -7.34
C LEU A 22 30.99 -5.12 -6.80
N LEU A 23 30.52 -5.99 -7.70
CA LEU A 23 29.99 -7.30 -7.35
C LEU A 23 31.09 -8.22 -6.79
N GLU A 24 32.29 -8.18 -7.38
CA GLU A 24 33.46 -8.93 -6.91
C GLU A 24 33.89 -8.45 -5.53
N ALA A 25 33.99 -7.14 -5.34
CA ALA A 25 34.35 -6.54 -4.06
C ALA A 25 33.30 -6.85 -2.95
N ALA A 26 32.00 -6.82 -3.27
CA ALA A 26 30.94 -7.18 -2.33
C ALA A 26 30.97 -8.66 -1.96
N LYS A 27 31.29 -9.53 -2.92
CA LYS A 27 31.47 -10.97 -2.71
C LYS A 27 32.67 -11.26 -1.80
N GLU A 28 33.81 -10.61 -2.05
CA GLU A 28 34.99 -10.75 -1.20
C GLU A 28 34.74 -10.28 0.22
N ALA A 29 33.98 -9.19 0.39
CA ALA A 29 33.56 -8.70 1.69
C ALA A 29 32.51 -9.59 2.36
N ASN A 30 31.93 -10.58 1.66
CA ASN A 30 30.85 -11.45 2.11
C ASN A 30 29.67 -10.68 2.72
N LYS A 31 29.26 -9.59 2.07
CA LYS A 31 28.15 -8.73 2.50
C LYS A 31 27.04 -8.73 1.46
N PRO A 32 25.77 -8.72 1.90
CA PRO A 32 24.64 -8.52 0.99
C PRO A 32 24.73 -7.17 0.32
N LEU A 33 24.32 -7.08 -0.95
CA LEU A 33 24.36 -5.84 -1.74
C LEU A 33 22.95 -5.46 -2.20
N ILE A 34 22.58 -4.21 -1.99
CA ILE A 34 21.35 -3.62 -2.50
C ILE A 34 21.72 -2.56 -3.54
N LEU A 35 21.14 -2.68 -4.73
CA LEU A 35 21.28 -1.73 -5.81
C LEU A 35 20.00 -0.89 -5.91
N ILE A 36 20.12 0.41 -5.71
CA ILE A 36 19.01 1.37 -5.89
C ILE A 36 19.37 2.22 -7.10
N ALA A 37 18.68 2.00 -8.23
CA ALA A 37 18.94 2.67 -9.50
C ALA A 37 17.64 3.09 -10.18
N GLU A 38 17.72 3.95 -11.21
CA GLU A 38 16.52 4.31 -11.99
C GLU A 38 15.78 3.09 -12.50
N ASP A 39 16.50 2.20 -13.12
CA ASP A 39 16.05 0.88 -13.56
C ASP A 39 17.23 -0.09 -13.65
N ILE A 40 16.94 -1.38 -13.59
CA ILE A 40 17.94 -2.42 -13.82
C ILE A 40 17.31 -3.43 -14.76
N ASP A 41 17.87 -3.59 -15.94
CA ASP A 41 17.32 -4.44 -16.98
C ASP A 41 18.39 -5.22 -17.77
N GLY A 42 17.95 -5.86 -18.85
CA GLY A 42 18.80 -6.51 -19.82
C GLY A 42 19.73 -7.57 -19.21
N GLU A 43 20.99 -7.54 -19.65
CA GLU A 43 22.02 -8.46 -19.22
C GLU A 43 22.37 -8.32 -17.74
N ALA A 44 22.35 -7.10 -17.21
CA ALA A 44 22.62 -6.86 -15.79
C ALA A 44 21.60 -7.58 -14.91
N LEU A 45 20.31 -7.39 -15.16
CA LEU A 45 19.25 -8.03 -14.38
C LEU A 45 19.33 -9.56 -14.47
N ALA A 46 19.48 -10.11 -15.68
CA ALA A 46 19.56 -11.55 -15.87
C ALA A 46 20.72 -12.17 -15.09
N THR A 47 21.88 -11.53 -15.14
CA THR A 47 23.08 -12.00 -14.42
C THR A 47 22.92 -11.92 -12.91
N LEU A 48 22.35 -10.83 -12.38
CA LEU A 48 22.08 -10.69 -10.95
C LEU A 48 21.12 -11.76 -10.44
N VAL A 49 20.04 -12.04 -11.18
CA VAL A 49 19.05 -13.08 -10.84
C VAL A 49 19.70 -14.46 -10.82
N VAL A 50 20.49 -14.81 -11.84
CA VAL A 50 21.17 -16.11 -11.91
C VAL A 50 22.15 -16.30 -10.74
N ASN A 51 22.95 -15.27 -10.42
CA ASN A 51 23.92 -15.33 -9.33
C ASN A 51 23.23 -15.44 -7.96
N LYS A 52 22.10 -14.75 -7.77
CA LYS A 52 21.28 -14.87 -6.56
C LYS A 52 20.68 -16.26 -6.40
N LEU A 53 20.08 -16.81 -7.46
CA LEU A 53 19.48 -18.15 -7.45
C LEU A 53 20.52 -19.25 -7.18
N ARG A 54 21.75 -19.08 -7.67
CA ARG A 54 22.87 -20.00 -7.42
C ARG A 54 23.51 -19.81 -6.04
N GLY A 55 23.07 -18.83 -5.25
CA GLY A 55 23.65 -18.52 -3.94
C GLY A 55 25.10 -18.01 -4.00
N ILE A 56 25.56 -17.54 -5.17
CA ILE A 56 26.91 -17.03 -5.36
C ILE A 56 27.04 -15.62 -4.77
N LEU A 57 25.95 -14.83 -4.86
CA LEU A 57 25.89 -13.44 -4.41
C LEU A 57 24.53 -13.16 -3.79
N ASP A 58 24.50 -12.59 -2.59
CA ASP A 58 23.26 -12.08 -2.01
C ASP A 58 23.04 -10.62 -2.46
N VAL A 59 22.45 -10.47 -3.64
CA VAL A 59 22.17 -9.17 -4.26
C VAL A 59 20.67 -8.97 -4.45
N THR A 60 20.21 -7.74 -4.26
CA THR A 60 18.84 -7.33 -4.57
C THR A 60 18.85 -5.98 -5.25
N ALA A 61 18.03 -5.84 -6.27
CA ALA A 61 17.87 -4.61 -7.04
C ALA A 61 16.48 -4.01 -6.79
N THR A 62 16.40 -2.71 -6.65
CA THR A 62 15.15 -1.96 -6.52
C THR A 62 15.21 -0.67 -7.34
N LYS A 63 14.05 -0.27 -7.86
CA LYS A 63 13.94 0.99 -8.59
C LYS A 63 13.99 2.17 -7.64
N ALA A 64 14.68 3.22 -8.06
CA ALA A 64 14.72 4.49 -7.34
C ALA A 64 13.30 5.10 -7.29
N PRO A 65 12.89 5.64 -6.13
CA PRO A 65 11.57 6.25 -6.00
C PRO A 65 11.49 7.59 -6.74
N GLY A 66 10.31 7.90 -7.28
CA GLY A 66 10.03 9.17 -7.96
C GLY A 66 10.52 9.24 -9.40
N TYR A 67 10.38 10.43 -9.99
CA TYR A 67 10.73 10.70 -11.40
C TYR A 67 11.46 12.04 -11.52
N GLY A 68 12.34 12.17 -12.52
CA GLY A 68 13.04 13.41 -12.82
C GLY A 68 13.84 13.98 -11.64
N ASP A 69 13.78 15.27 -11.41
CA ASP A 69 14.52 15.94 -10.33
C ASP A 69 14.10 15.48 -8.93
N ARG A 70 12.85 15.05 -8.76
CA ARG A 70 12.41 14.46 -7.50
C ARG A 70 13.11 13.16 -7.19
N ARG A 71 13.37 12.31 -8.19
CA ARG A 71 14.16 11.09 -8.02
C ARG A 71 15.55 11.41 -7.53
N LYS A 72 16.23 12.39 -8.13
CA LYS A 72 17.56 12.85 -7.69
C LYS A 72 17.56 13.23 -6.22
N GLU A 73 16.57 14.02 -5.82
CA GLU A 73 16.45 14.48 -4.45
C GLU A 73 16.14 13.34 -3.45
N MET A 74 15.31 12.38 -3.85
CA MET A 74 15.02 11.20 -3.02
C MET A 74 16.23 10.26 -2.90
N LEU A 75 17.01 10.11 -3.96
CA LEU A 75 18.29 9.38 -3.92
C LEU A 75 19.29 10.04 -2.96
N ARG A 76 19.39 11.38 -2.97
CA ARG A 76 20.19 12.12 -1.99
C ARG A 76 19.70 11.94 -0.56
N ASP A 77 18.39 11.86 -0.35
CA ASP A 77 17.79 11.58 0.97
C ASP A 77 18.18 10.17 1.45
N ILE A 78 18.06 9.16 0.58
CA ILE A 78 18.47 7.78 0.87
C ILE A 78 19.98 7.71 1.17
N ALA A 79 20.80 8.36 0.36
CA ALA A 79 22.24 8.43 0.57
C ALA A 79 22.58 9.05 1.93
N THR A 80 21.91 10.13 2.31
CA THR A 80 22.12 10.79 3.61
C THR A 80 21.78 9.85 4.77
N VAL A 81 20.66 9.11 4.68
CA VAL A 81 20.23 8.17 5.75
C VAL A 81 21.14 6.96 5.85
N THR A 82 21.73 6.50 4.75
CA THR A 82 22.59 5.31 4.71
C THR A 82 24.07 5.61 4.81
N ASN A 83 24.46 6.87 4.82
CA ASN A 83 25.84 7.36 4.69
C ASN A 83 26.50 6.89 3.37
N ALA A 84 25.71 6.77 2.30
CA ALA A 84 26.22 6.50 0.95
C ALA A 84 26.71 7.79 0.28
N GLN A 85 27.62 7.65 -0.64
CA GLN A 85 27.88 8.66 -1.65
C GLN A 85 26.90 8.40 -2.81
N PRO A 86 25.93 9.29 -3.11
CA PRO A 86 25.06 9.10 -4.25
C PRO A 86 25.88 9.27 -5.53
N ILE A 87 25.74 8.34 -6.46
CA ILE A 87 26.42 8.39 -7.75
C ILE A 87 25.47 9.04 -8.75
N MET A 88 25.69 10.34 -8.99
CA MET A 88 24.83 11.14 -9.84
C MET A 88 25.54 11.42 -11.17
N LYS A 89 24.76 11.61 -12.24
CA LYS A 89 25.28 11.98 -13.57
C LYS A 89 26.15 13.23 -13.52
N ASP A 90 25.69 14.20 -12.73
CA ASP A 90 26.36 15.51 -12.62
C ASP A 90 27.71 15.41 -11.91
N ASP A 91 27.96 14.37 -11.12
CA ASP A 91 29.19 14.16 -10.37
C ASP A 91 30.31 13.53 -11.24
N GLY A 92 29.99 13.04 -12.44
CA GLY A 92 30.96 12.47 -13.40
C GLY A 92 31.62 11.17 -12.91
N ILE A 93 31.04 10.50 -11.92
CA ILE A 93 31.53 9.23 -11.38
C ILE A 93 30.95 8.08 -12.22
N GLU A 94 31.83 7.34 -12.89
CA GLU A 94 31.45 6.14 -13.63
C GLU A 94 31.21 4.97 -12.67
N LEU A 95 30.20 4.16 -12.96
CA LEU A 95 29.80 3.02 -12.12
C LEU A 95 30.95 2.02 -11.87
N GLU A 96 31.83 1.87 -12.84
CA GLU A 96 33.02 1.00 -12.79
C GLU A 96 34.07 1.45 -11.77
N LYS A 97 34.06 2.74 -11.38
CA LYS A 97 34.98 3.33 -10.41
C LYS A 97 34.42 3.38 -8.99
N VAL A 98 33.20 2.85 -8.78
CA VAL A 98 32.57 2.82 -7.46
C VAL A 98 33.23 1.79 -6.57
N THR A 99 33.63 2.21 -5.39
CA THR A 99 34.29 1.39 -4.37
C THR A 99 33.39 1.14 -3.17
N LEU A 100 33.72 0.17 -2.32
CA LEU A 100 32.88 -0.22 -1.16
C LEU A 100 32.70 0.92 -0.14
N ASP A 101 33.64 1.83 -0.02
CA ASP A 101 33.60 2.98 0.88
C ASP A 101 32.61 4.06 0.43
N MET A 102 32.22 4.06 -0.85
CA MET A 102 31.16 4.92 -1.38
C MET A 102 29.75 4.38 -1.10
N LEU A 103 29.65 3.10 -0.74
CA LEU A 103 28.38 2.45 -0.46
C LEU A 103 27.85 2.82 0.93
N GLY A 104 26.55 3.00 1.00
CA GLY A 104 25.87 3.14 2.29
C GLY A 104 25.67 1.80 2.98
N THR A 105 25.29 1.87 4.25
CA THR A 105 24.93 0.68 5.05
C THR A 105 23.72 0.96 5.94
N ALA A 106 23.08 -0.11 6.41
CA ALA A 106 22.02 -0.05 7.41
C ALA A 106 22.07 -1.30 8.28
N GLN A 107 21.47 -1.27 9.46
CA GLN A 107 21.38 -2.48 10.29
C GLN A 107 20.56 -3.56 9.58
N LYS A 108 19.45 -3.16 8.95
CA LYS A 108 18.55 -4.05 8.23
C LYS A 108 17.84 -3.31 7.10
N VAL A 109 17.63 -3.99 5.98
CA VAL A 109 16.74 -3.50 4.92
C VAL A 109 15.71 -4.59 4.61
N ILE A 110 14.45 -4.19 4.60
CA ILE A 110 13.29 -5.02 4.26
C ILE A 110 12.78 -4.54 2.91
N LEU A 111 12.72 -5.45 1.95
CA LEU A 111 12.20 -5.18 0.62
C LEU A 111 10.97 -6.06 0.39
N ASP A 112 9.88 -5.47 -0.02
CA ASP A 112 8.71 -6.15 -0.54
C ASP A 112 8.40 -5.68 -1.98
N ALA A 113 7.30 -6.13 -2.57
CA ALA A 113 6.94 -5.79 -3.94
C ALA A 113 6.77 -4.28 -4.19
N ASN A 114 6.40 -3.52 -3.16
CA ASN A 114 6.03 -2.11 -3.29
C ASN A 114 6.89 -1.16 -2.46
N ASN A 115 7.59 -1.67 -1.43
CA ASN A 115 8.27 -0.85 -0.45
C ASN A 115 9.68 -1.34 -0.17
N THR A 116 10.56 -0.38 0.08
CA THR A 116 11.89 -0.62 0.64
C THR A 116 12.01 0.12 1.98
N THR A 117 12.18 -0.63 3.06
CA THR A 117 12.28 -0.08 4.41
C THR A 117 13.71 -0.20 4.91
N ILE A 118 14.36 0.93 5.17
CA ILE A 118 15.71 1.02 5.71
C ILE A 118 15.63 1.23 7.22
N VAL A 119 16.12 0.26 7.98
CA VAL A 119 16.09 0.31 9.45
C VAL A 119 17.49 0.62 9.97
N LYS A 120 17.62 1.70 10.74
CA LYS A 120 18.87 2.18 11.31
C LYS A 120 19.98 2.29 10.26
N GLY A 121 19.79 3.17 9.29
CA GLY A 121 20.84 3.56 8.34
C GLY A 121 22.06 4.14 9.05
N ALA A 122 23.24 3.99 8.47
CA ALA A 122 24.51 4.47 9.01
C ALA A 122 24.73 5.99 8.90
N GLY A 123 23.72 6.72 8.40
CA GLY A 123 23.78 8.18 8.26
C GLY A 123 24.01 8.90 9.57
N LYS A 124 24.86 9.91 9.55
CA LYS A 124 25.15 10.71 10.74
C LYS A 124 23.96 11.59 11.10
N ALA A 125 23.55 11.60 12.35
CA ALA A 125 22.41 12.40 12.82
C ALA A 125 22.52 13.89 12.47
N LYS A 126 23.75 14.44 12.42
CA LYS A 126 24.03 15.83 12.02
C LYS A 126 23.66 16.07 10.54
N ASP A 127 24.01 15.14 9.66
CA ASP A 127 23.78 15.26 8.22
C ASP A 127 22.31 15.08 7.88
N ILE A 128 21.64 14.12 8.56
CA ILE A 128 20.19 13.93 8.47
C ILE A 128 19.44 15.18 8.96
N ALA A 129 19.85 15.76 10.09
CA ALA A 129 19.25 16.99 10.60
C ALA A 129 19.48 18.19 9.66
N ALA A 130 20.67 18.32 9.08
CA ALA A 130 20.97 19.36 8.09
C ALA A 130 20.07 19.23 6.86
N ARG A 131 19.90 17.99 6.35
CA ARG A 131 19.03 17.70 5.21
C ARG A 131 17.55 18.01 5.51
N ALA A 132 17.09 17.62 6.70
CA ALA A 132 15.73 17.93 7.15
C ALA A 132 15.47 19.44 7.27
N ASN A 133 16.45 20.19 7.78
CA ASN A 133 16.34 21.65 7.88
C ASN A 133 16.35 22.34 6.49
N LEU A 134 17.10 21.81 5.53
CA LEU A 134 17.04 22.28 4.14
C LEU A 134 15.63 22.12 3.56
N LEU A 135 15.04 20.93 3.73
CA LEU A 135 13.65 20.66 3.29
C LEU A 135 12.63 21.60 3.96
N ARG A 136 12.73 21.83 5.27
CA ARG A 136 11.84 22.77 5.96
C ARG A 136 11.88 24.17 5.35
N ARG A 137 13.07 24.67 5.04
CA ARG A 137 13.23 25.98 4.37
C ARG A 137 12.64 26.00 2.97
N GLN A 138 12.78 24.91 2.22
CA GLN A 138 12.20 24.79 0.89
C GLN A 138 10.66 24.77 0.95
N ILE A 139 10.07 24.08 1.92
CA ILE A 139 8.62 24.06 2.18
C ILE A 139 8.09 25.47 2.48
N GLU A 140 8.82 26.27 3.25
CA GLU A 140 8.41 27.65 3.61
C GLU A 140 8.36 28.61 2.41
N VAL A 141 9.22 28.41 1.40
CA VAL A 141 9.32 29.30 0.23
C VAL A 141 8.57 28.80 -1.00
N THR A 142 8.13 27.54 -0.99
CA THR A 142 7.42 26.93 -2.11
C THR A 142 5.98 27.46 -2.20
N THR A 143 5.59 27.89 -3.40
CA THR A 143 4.24 28.40 -3.70
C THR A 143 3.30 27.35 -4.28
N SER A 144 3.83 26.19 -4.68
CA SER A 144 3.07 25.06 -5.22
C SER A 144 2.60 24.15 -4.09
N ASP A 145 1.30 24.03 -3.87
CA ASP A 145 0.75 23.15 -2.84
C ASP A 145 1.15 21.68 -3.06
N TYR A 146 1.19 21.24 -4.31
CA TYR A 146 1.61 19.89 -4.67
C TYR A 146 3.09 19.62 -4.34
N ASP A 147 3.99 20.55 -4.65
CA ASP A 147 5.41 20.40 -4.34
C ASP A 147 5.64 20.47 -2.83
N LYS A 148 4.88 21.31 -2.14
CA LYS A 148 4.89 21.38 -0.69
C LYS A 148 4.53 20.05 -0.05
N GLU A 149 3.42 19.43 -0.46
CA GLU A 149 2.99 18.10 0.00
C GLU A 149 4.09 17.05 -0.22
N LYS A 150 4.71 17.03 -1.39
CA LYS A 150 5.79 16.07 -1.70
C LYS A 150 7.07 16.31 -0.91
N MET A 151 7.40 17.55 -0.58
CA MET A 151 8.52 17.86 0.32
C MET A 151 8.20 17.49 1.77
N GLU A 152 6.96 17.66 2.23
CA GLU A 152 6.50 17.23 3.55
C GLU A 152 6.55 15.70 3.71
N GLU A 153 6.16 14.94 2.67
CA GLU A 153 6.32 13.48 2.64
C GLU A 153 7.80 13.05 2.78
N ARG A 154 8.71 13.72 2.07
CA ARG A 154 10.15 13.45 2.16
C ARG A 154 10.70 13.78 3.55
N LEU A 155 10.31 14.94 4.10
CA LEU A 155 10.68 15.36 5.45
C LEU A 155 10.23 14.33 6.49
N ALA A 156 8.98 13.85 6.38
CA ALA A 156 8.45 12.83 7.28
C ALA A 156 9.25 11.52 7.23
N LYS A 157 9.72 11.10 6.05
CA LYS A 157 10.56 9.91 5.89
C LYS A 157 11.96 10.10 6.50
N LEU A 158 12.53 11.31 6.47
CA LEU A 158 13.86 11.61 7.04
C LEU A 158 13.83 11.75 8.57
N VAL A 159 12.79 12.36 9.11
CA VAL A 159 12.67 12.69 10.54
C VAL A 159 11.83 11.64 11.28
N GLY A 160 10.96 10.96 10.58
CA GLY A 160 10.08 9.93 11.13
C GLY A 160 10.86 8.71 11.61
N GLY A 161 10.45 8.17 12.75
CA GLY A 161 10.92 6.87 13.23
C GLY A 161 10.17 5.73 12.56
N ILE A 162 10.81 4.57 12.47
CA ILE A 162 10.16 3.31 12.09
C ILE A 162 9.81 2.56 13.35
N SER A 163 8.52 2.27 13.55
CA SER A 163 8.06 1.37 14.60
C SER A 163 7.93 -0.04 14.02
N GLN A 164 8.61 -1.00 14.62
CA GLN A 164 8.50 -2.40 14.26
C GLN A 164 7.66 -3.13 15.32
N VAL A 165 6.50 -3.66 14.90
CA VAL A 165 5.67 -4.52 15.76
C VAL A 165 5.96 -5.96 15.42
N GLN A 166 6.49 -6.71 16.39
CA GLN A 166 6.72 -8.15 16.26
C GLN A 166 5.48 -8.90 16.71
N VAL A 167 4.86 -9.63 15.78
CA VAL A 167 3.65 -10.41 16.06
C VAL A 167 4.04 -11.86 16.25
N GLY A 168 3.67 -12.45 17.41
CA GLY A 168 3.89 -13.85 17.72
C GLY A 168 2.59 -14.62 17.90
N GLY A 169 2.67 -15.95 17.90
CA GLY A 169 1.56 -16.86 18.13
C GLY A 169 2.05 -18.29 18.32
N ALA A 170 1.17 -19.18 18.77
CA ALA A 170 1.48 -20.58 19.01
C ALA A 170 1.58 -21.41 17.72
N SER A 171 0.98 -20.94 16.64
CA SER A 171 1.01 -21.57 15.33
C SER A 171 1.22 -20.55 14.21
N GLU A 172 1.69 -21.00 13.04
CA GLU A 172 1.87 -20.14 11.87
C GLU A 172 0.57 -19.50 11.41
N THR A 173 -0.53 -20.24 11.47
CA THR A 173 -1.87 -19.73 11.12
C THR A 173 -2.30 -18.60 12.07
N GLU A 174 -2.08 -18.76 13.36
CA GLU A 174 -2.36 -17.72 14.35
C GLU A 174 -1.50 -16.47 14.14
N VAL A 175 -0.21 -16.65 13.83
CA VAL A 175 0.69 -15.52 13.52
C VAL A 175 0.20 -14.76 12.29
N LYS A 176 -0.19 -15.46 11.22
CA LYS A 176 -0.74 -14.85 9.99
C LYS A 176 -2.03 -14.07 10.29
N GLU A 177 -2.94 -14.65 11.05
CA GLU A 177 -4.21 -14.01 11.41
C GLU A 177 -3.96 -12.74 12.23
N ARG A 178 -3.12 -12.81 13.27
CA ARG A 178 -2.76 -11.66 14.08
C ARG A 178 -2.05 -10.58 13.27
N LYS A 179 -1.16 -10.96 12.35
CA LYS A 179 -0.49 -10.01 11.45
C LYS A 179 -1.49 -9.27 10.58
N HIS A 180 -2.43 -9.97 9.95
CA HIS A 180 -3.48 -9.35 9.13
C HIS A 180 -4.35 -8.39 9.94
N ARG A 181 -4.68 -8.73 11.18
CA ARG A 181 -5.43 -7.86 12.10
C ARG A 181 -4.67 -6.57 12.44
N PHE A 182 -3.34 -6.66 12.62
CA PHE A 182 -2.49 -5.49 12.80
C PHE A 182 -2.42 -4.62 11.54
N GLU A 183 -2.29 -5.24 10.38
CA GLU A 183 -2.27 -4.56 9.08
C GLU A 183 -3.59 -3.83 8.83
N ASP A 184 -4.71 -4.46 9.11
CA ASP A 184 -6.05 -3.88 9.00
C ASP A 184 -6.21 -2.67 9.93
N ALA A 185 -5.87 -2.81 11.21
CA ALA A 185 -5.88 -1.70 12.17
C ALA A 185 -5.00 -0.53 11.75
N LYS A 186 -3.80 -0.81 11.19
CA LYS A 186 -2.91 0.22 10.64
C LYS A 186 -3.57 0.95 9.48
N HIS A 187 -4.15 0.24 8.51
CA HIS A 187 -4.79 0.83 7.34
C HIS A 187 -6.01 1.66 7.74
N ALA A 188 -6.85 1.14 8.64
CA ALA A 188 -7.99 1.86 9.17
C ALA A 188 -7.59 3.16 9.89
N THR A 189 -6.54 3.10 10.72
CA THR A 189 -6.02 4.28 11.43
C THR A 189 -5.47 5.32 10.46
N THR A 190 -4.72 4.90 9.42
CA THR A 190 -4.20 5.80 8.40
C THR A 190 -5.34 6.48 7.64
N ALA A 191 -6.34 5.73 7.20
CA ALA A 191 -7.51 6.27 6.51
C ALA A 191 -8.32 7.25 7.40
N ALA A 192 -8.38 6.97 8.72
CA ALA A 192 -9.04 7.86 9.68
C ALA A 192 -8.27 9.19 9.89
N ILE A 193 -6.94 9.15 9.84
CA ILE A 193 -6.12 10.38 9.91
C ILE A 193 -6.31 11.24 8.64
N GLU A 194 -6.45 10.61 7.48
CA GLU A 194 -6.58 11.32 6.21
C GLU A 194 -7.91 12.04 6.04
N GLU A 195 -9.05 11.41 6.37
CA GLU A 195 -10.38 11.95 6.09
C GLU A 195 -11.30 12.04 7.32
N GLY A 196 -10.83 11.58 8.49
CA GLY A 196 -11.62 11.57 9.71
C GLY A 196 -12.43 10.29 9.92
N ILE A 197 -13.31 10.32 10.91
CA ILE A 197 -14.08 9.17 11.38
C ILE A 197 -15.59 9.42 11.30
N LEU A 198 -16.35 8.32 11.23
CA LEU A 198 -17.81 8.26 11.26
C LEU A 198 -18.28 7.27 12.35
N PRO A 199 -19.53 7.39 12.82
CA PRO A 199 -20.15 6.33 13.60
C PRO A 199 -20.19 5.03 12.80
N GLY A 200 -19.65 3.96 13.37
CA GLY A 200 -19.56 2.65 12.72
C GLY A 200 -20.89 1.87 12.76
N GLY A 201 -20.78 0.57 12.47
CA GLY A 201 -21.96 -0.32 12.49
C GLY A 201 -22.98 -0.03 11.38
N GLY A 202 -22.56 0.61 10.28
CA GLY A 202 -23.45 0.97 9.16
C GLY A 202 -24.36 2.16 9.41
N VAL A 203 -24.22 2.83 10.56
CA VAL A 203 -25.06 3.99 10.94
C VAL A 203 -24.84 5.16 10.01
N ALA A 204 -23.61 5.48 9.66
CA ALA A 204 -23.27 6.64 8.83
C ALA A 204 -23.96 6.60 7.46
N LEU A 205 -23.96 5.44 6.78
CA LEU A 205 -24.64 5.26 5.49
C LEU A 205 -26.14 5.42 5.60
N LEU A 206 -26.76 4.88 6.67
CA LEU A 206 -28.16 5.03 6.94
C LEU A 206 -28.55 6.52 7.13
N ARG A 207 -27.75 7.28 7.90
CA ARG A 207 -27.93 8.71 8.13
C ARG A 207 -27.73 9.52 6.86
N ALA A 208 -26.75 9.15 6.05
CA ALA A 208 -26.48 9.78 4.75
C ALA A 208 -27.67 9.62 3.79
N ALA A 209 -28.27 8.40 3.73
CA ALA A 209 -29.46 8.14 2.95
C ALA A 209 -30.64 9.02 3.39
N ASP A 210 -30.89 9.12 4.70
CA ASP A 210 -31.97 9.93 5.25
C ASP A 210 -31.76 11.43 5.02
N ALA A 211 -30.51 11.90 5.05
CA ALA A 211 -30.17 13.31 4.77
C ALA A 211 -30.31 13.64 3.28
N ALA A 212 -29.81 12.76 2.41
CA ALA A 212 -29.88 12.93 0.96
C ALA A 212 -31.31 12.92 0.44
N SER A 213 -32.15 11.98 0.92
CA SER A 213 -33.57 11.89 0.54
C SER A 213 -34.38 13.15 0.85
N LYS A 214 -33.99 13.92 1.86
CA LYS A 214 -34.64 15.19 2.22
C LYS A 214 -34.14 16.39 1.41
N LYS A 215 -32.87 16.34 0.99
CA LYS A 215 -32.23 17.47 0.28
C LYS A 215 -32.37 17.39 -1.24
N LEU A 216 -32.33 16.19 -1.80
CA LEU A 216 -32.41 15.98 -3.24
C LEU A 216 -33.86 15.92 -3.68
N LYS A 217 -34.25 16.89 -4.54
CA LYS A 217 -35.56 16.89 -5.21
C LYS A 217 -35.36 16.33 -6.60
N LEU A 218 -35.52 15.04 -6.75
CA LEU A 218 -35.39 14.29 -7.99
C LEU A 218 -36.77 13.87 -8.51
N GLU A 219 -36.95 13.84 -9.83
CA GLU A 219 -38.21 13.50 -10.48
C GLU A 219 -38.02 12.31 -11.44
N GLY A 220 -39.10 11.60 -11.76
CA GLY A 220 -39.13 10.50 -12.71
C GLY A 220 -38.15 9.39 -12.35
N ASP A 221 -37.41 8.90 -13.36
CA ASP A 221 -36.47 7.78 -13.23
C ASP A 221 -35.30 8.08 -12.30
N GLN A 222 -34.89 9.34 -12.20
CA GLN A 222 -33.85 9.76 -11.25
C GLN A 222 -34.29 9.53 -9.80
N SER A 223 -35.56 9.84 -9.50
CA SER A 223 -36.14 9.58 -8.17
C SER A 223 -36.19 8.10 -7.86
N THR A 224 -36.52 7.28 -8.86
CA THR A 224 -36.57 5.81 -8.73
C THR A 224 -35.15 5.26 -8.46
N GLY A 225 -34.15 5.65 -9.22
CA GLY A 225 -32.76 5.26 -9.03
C GLY A 225 -32.22 5.66 -7.64
N ALA A 226 -32.50 6.90 -7.20
CA ALA A 226 -32.12 7.35 -5.89
C ALA A 226 -32.79 6.53 -4.78
N SER A 227 -34.07 6.16 -4.94
CA SER A 227 -34.78 5.36 -3.95
C SER A 227 -34.21 3.94 -3.81
N ILE A 228 -33.71 3.35 -4.90
CA ILE A 228 -33.01 2.07 -4.89
C ILE A 228 -31.73 2.21 -4.06
N LEU A 229 -30.94 3.25 -4.32
CA LEU A 229 -29.72 3.52 -3.55
C LEU A 229 -30.02 3.73 -2.06
N TYR A 230 -30.99 4.55 -1.71
CA TYR A 230 -31.33 4.80 -0.30
C TYR A 230 -31.76 3.53 0.45
N LYS A 231 -32.41 2.58 -0.23
CA LYS A 231 -32.72 1.28 0.35
C LYS A 231 -31.46 0.43 0.54
N ALA A 232 -30.55 0.43 -0.45
CA ALA A 232 -29.30 -0.31 -0.40
C ALA A 232 -28.38 0.19 0.73
N LEU A 233 -28.33 1.49 1.01
CA LEU A 233 -27.51 2.07 2.08
C LEU A 233 -27.89 1.60 3.50
N ALA A 234 -29.05 1.00 3.67
CA ALA A 234 -29.43 0.37 4.94
C ALA A 234 -28.89 -1.07 5.09
N ALA A 235 -28.42 -1.68 4.01
CA ALA A 235 -27.99 -3.08 4.01
C ALA A 235 -26.85 -3.39 4.99
N PRO A 236 -25.77 -2.58 5.09
CA PRO A 236 -24.69 -2.87 6.02
C PRO A 236 -25.15 -2.99 7.47
N LEU A 237 -25.95 -2.03 7.97
CA LEU A 237 -26.50 -2.08 9.32
C LEU A 237 -27.39 -3.30 9.52
N ARG A 238 -28.25 -3.61 8.54
CA ARG A 238 -29.17 -4.75 8.61
C ARG A 238 -28.40 -6.07 8.66
N THR A 239 -27.41 -6.24 7.81
CA THR A 239 -26.58 -7.46 7.78
C THR A 239 -25.81 -7.65 9.08
N ILE A 240 -25.26 -6.57 9.68
CA ILE A 240 -24.61 -6.64 10.98
C ILE A 240 -25.59 -7.13 12.05
N ALA A 241 -26.81 -6.59 12.08
CA ALA A 241 -27.84 -7.00 13.04
C ALA A 241 -28.28 -8.45 12.81
N GLU A 242 -28.51 -8.86 11.57
CA GLU A 242 -28.86 -10.21 11.17
C GLU A 242 -27.81 -11.24 11.58
N ASN A 243 -26.52 -10.90 11.38
CA ASN A 243 -25.39 -11.72 11.81
C ASN A 243 -25.30 -11.84 13.36
N ALA A 244 -25.81 -10.86 14.08
CA ALA A 244 -25.92 -10.89 15.53
C ALA A 244 -27.21 -11.62 16.04
N GLY A 245 -28.06 -12.13 15.13
CA GLY A 245 -29.30 -12.83 15.47
C GLY A 245 -30.52 -11.93 15.64
N GLU A 246 -30.40 -10.64 15.29
CA GLU A 246 -31.49 -9.67 15.41
C GLU A 246 -32.17 -9.40 14.05
N ASP A 247 -33.42 -8.94 14.06
CA ASP A 247 -34.11 -8.51 12.84
C ASP A 247 -33.52 -7.17 12.35
N GLY A 248 -32.75 -7.23 11.27
CA GLY A 248 -32.07 -6.05 10.69
C GLY A 248 -33.02 -4.90 10.31
N SER A 249 -34.27 -5.20 9.94
CA SER A 249 -35.29 -4.19 9.62
C SER A 249 -35.82 -3.49 10.86
N VAL A 250 -35.98 -4.20 11.96
CA VAL A 250 -36.40 -3.67 13.26
C VAL A 250 -35.29 -2.76 13.81
N VAL A 251 -34.04 -3.25 13.77
CA VAL A 251 -32.87 -2.49 14.21
C VAL A 251 -32.70 -1.19 13.39
N ALA A 252 -32.75 -1.28 12.08
CA ALA A 252 -32.62 -0.09 11.20
C ALA A 252 -33.72 0.95 11.46
N ARG A 253 -34.94 0.50 11.69
CA ARG A 253 -36.07 1.37 12.03
C ARG A 253 -35.89 2.05 13.40
N ARG A 254 -35.37 1.33 14.40
CA ARG A 254 -35.09 1.86 15.73
C ARG A 254 -34.01 2.92 15.67
N VAL A 255 -32.90 2.64 14.95
CA VAL A 255 -31.81 3.61 14.74
C VAL A 255 -32.30 4.86 14.03
N ARG A 256 -33.13 4.76 12.97
CA ARG A 256 -33.71 5.91 12.27
C ARG A 256 -34.61 6.79 13.14
N LYS A 257 -35.31 6.21 14.11
CA LYS A 257 -36.23 6.93 14.99
C LYS A 257 -35.49 7.89 15.93
N GLU A 258 -34.27 7.55 16.31
CA GLU A 258 -33.44 8.40 17.14
C GLU A 258 -32.84 9.55 16.36
N LYS A 259 -32.79 10.76 16.99
CA LYS A 259 -32.31 11.98 16.35
C LYS A 259 -30.78 12.10 16.39
N SER A 260 -30.11 11.45 17.34
CA SER A 260 -28.67 11.49 17.45
C SER A 260 -28.02 10.89 16.20
N PHE A 261 -27.04 11.59 15.65
CA PHE A 261 -26.30 11.15 14.46
C PHE A 261 -25.49 9.89 14.73
N SER A 262 -24.93 9.77 15.93
CA SER A 262 -24.06 8.67 16.35
C SER A 262 -24.81 7.48 16.99
N PHE A 263 -26.12 7.60 17.22
CA PHE A 263 -26.88 6.50 17.80
C PHE A 263 -27.00 5.31 16.85
N GLY A 264 -26.59 4.12 17.33
CA GLY A 264 -26.55 2.89 16.56
C GLY A 264 -26.80 1.64 17.39
N PHE A 265 -26.52 0.48 16.79
CA PHE A 265 -26.64 -0.84 17.38
C PHE A 265 -25.25 -1.46 17.52
N ASP A 266 -24.87 -1.80 18.74
CA ASP A 266 -23.65 -2.55 19.08
C ASP A 266 -23.94 -4.05 19.04
N ALA A 267 -23.55 -4.71 17.98
CA ALA A 267 -23.78 -6.15 17.78
C ALA A 267 -22.99 -7.02 18.76
N LEU A 268 -21.87 -6.52 19.32
CA LEU A 268 -21.09 -7.28 20.30
C LEU A 268 -21.81 -7.38 21.66
N ARG A 269 -22.44 -6.27 22.09
CA ARG A 269 -23.17 -6.21 23.37
C ARG A 269 -24.66 -6.46 23.24
N ASN A 270 -25.13 -6.55 22.01
CA ASN A 270 -26.58 -6.63 21.66
C ASN A 270 -27.38 -5.48 22.28
N ASP A 271 -26.84 -4.25 22.19
CA ASP A 271 -27.44 -3.07 22.82
C ASP A 271 -27.35 -1.85 21.89
N TYR A 272 -28.04 -0.77 22.28
CA TYR A 272 -28.08 0.48 21.52
C TYR A 272 -27.44 1.61 22.29
N GLY A 273 -26.68 2.44 21.60
CA GLY A 273 -25.99 3.58 22.23
C GLY A 273 -25.32 4.50 21.23
N ASP A 274 -24.56 5.44 21.75
CA ASP A 274 -23.69 6.29 20.94
C ASP A 274 -22.48 5.47 20.46
N MET A 275 -22.39 5.25 19.16
CA MET A 275 -21.36 4.39 18.57
C MET A 275 -19.95 4.95 18.77
N ILE A 276 -19.80 6.28 18.87
CA ILE A 276 -18.50 6.91 19.10
C ILE A 276 -18.06 6.66 20.55
N GLU A 277 -18.95 6.84 21.52
CA GLU A 277 -18.68 6.56 22.93
C GLU A 277 -18.42 5.07 23.19
N LEU A 278 -19.11 4.19 22.46
CA LEU A 278 -18.90 2.74 22.50
C LEU A 278 -17.61 2.29 21.82
N GLY A 279 -16.89 3.18 21.13
CA GLY A 279 -15.67 2.86 20.40
C GLY A 279 -15.89 2.18 19.06
N VAL A 280 -17.09 2.21 18.51
CA VAL A 280 -17.47 1.63 17.21
C VAL A 280 -17.44 2.74 16.15
N MET A 281 -16.29 2.86 15.48
CA MET A 281 -16.02 3.94 14.54
C MET A 281 -15.50 3.38 13.22
N ASP A 282 -15.89 4.00 12.11
CA ASP A 282 -15.41 3.69 10.77
C ASP A 282 -14.63 4.86 10.19
N PRO A 283 -13.53 4.63 9.44
CA PRO A 283 -12.87 5.68 8.67
C PRO A 283 -13.78 6.21 7.55
N LEU A 284 -13.91 7.53 7.43
CA LEU A 284 -14.72 8.14 6.35
C LEU A 284 -14.25 7.69 4.97
N LYS A 285 -12.94 7.69 4.73
CA LYS A 285 -12.34 7.30 3.44
C LYS A 285 -12.77 5.90 3.02
N VAL A 286 -12.76 4.93 3.93
CA VAL A 286 -13.14 3.54 3.65
C VAL A 286 -14.63 3.46 3.27
N THR A 287 -15.50 4.05 4.09
CA THR A 287 -16.96 4.02 3.87
C THR A 287 -17.36 4.74 2.57
N ARG A 288 -16.75 5.89 2.27
CA ARG A 288 -16.97 6.65 1.03
C ARG A 288 -16.50 5.87 -0.19
N THR A 289 -15.26 5.37 -0.19
CA THR A 289 -14.69 4.63 -1.32
C THR A 289 -15.46 3.33 -1.59
N ALA A 290 -15.89 2.63 -0.54
CA ALA A 290 -16.71 1.43 -0.69
C ALA A 290 -18.04 1.74 -1.41
N LEU A 291 -18.69 2.83 -1.05
CA LEU A 291 -19.93 3.28 -1.70
C LEU A 291 -19.69 3.67 -3.16
N GLU A 292 -18.67 4.49 -3.44
CA GLU A 292 -18.31 4.94 -4.78
C GLU A 292 -18.00 3.76 -5.71
N ASN A 293 -17.20 2.81 -5.25
CA ASN A 293 -16.85 1.61 -6.01
C ASN A 293 -18.07 0.70 -6.25
N ALA A 294 -18.90 0.51 -5.23
CA ALA A 294 -20.13 -0.29 -5.37
C ALA A 294 -21.08 0.30 -6.42
N ILE A 295 -21.27 1.63 -6.39
CA ILE A 295 -22.12 2.32 -7.38
C ILE A 295 -21.50 2.23 -8.77
N SER A 296 -20.19 2.40 -8.92
CA SER A 296 -19.49 2.29 -10.19
C SER A 296 -19.69 0.92 -10.83
N VAL A 297 -19.46 -0.15 -10.08
CA VAL A 297 -19.63 -1.53 -10.56
C VAL A 297 -21.10 -1.82 -10.88
N ALA A 298 -22.04 -1.45 -10.00
CA ALA A 298 -23.46 -1.66 -10.23
C ALA A 298 -23.97 -0.93 -11.49
N SER A 299 -23.52 0.32 -11.71
CA SER A 299 -23.89 1.10 -12.90
C SER A 299 -23.36 0.45 -14.17
N THR A 300 -22.12 -0.07 -14.14
CA THR A 300 -21.54 -0.77 -15.28
C THR A 300 -22.33 -2.05 -15.60
N LEU A 301 -22.66 -2.85 -14.59
CA LEU A 301 -23.46 -4.07 -14.77
C LEU A 301 -24.87 -3.77 -15.32
N MET A 302 -25.53 -2.73 -14.82
CA MET A 302 -26.86 -2.32 -15.28
C MET A 302 -26.89 -1.79 -16.71
N SER A 303 -25.78 -1.27 -17.22
CA SER A 303 -25.67 -0.75 -18.60
C SER A 303 -25.19 -1.82 -19.61
N THR A 304 -24.97 -3.06 -19.18
CA THR A 304 -24.41 -4.14 -20.00
C THR A 304 -25.52 -5.04 -20.56
N ASP A 305 -25.53 -5.29 -21.86
CA ASP A 305 -26.52 -6.17 -22.49
C ASP A 305 -26.23 -7.66 -22.28
N CYS A 306 -24.95 -8.02 -22.18
CA CYS A 306 -24.55 -9.41 -21.92
C CYS A 306 -23.27 -9.48 -21.08
N LEU A 307 -23.12 -10.58 -20.35
CA LEU A 307 -21.95 -10.91 -19.56
C LEU A 307 -21.35 -12.22 -20.08
N ILE A 308 -20.08 -12.19 -20.49
CA ILE A 308 -19.33 -13.37 -20.89
C ILE A 308 -18.38 -13.74 -19.76
N VAL A 309 -18.57 -14.92 -19.19
CA VAL A 309 -17.74 -15.45 -18.09
C VAL A 309 -17.25 -16.85 -18.44
N GLU A 310 -16.12 -17.25 -17.87
CA GLU A 310 -15.68 -18.64 -17.93
C GLU A 310 -16.69 -19.49 -17.13
N ALA A 311 -17.14 -20.60 -17.74
CA ALA A 311 -17.97 -21.55 -17.03
C ALA A 311 -17.11 -22.31 -16.01
N ASP A 312 -17.62 -22.47 -14.79
CA ASP A 312 -17.01 -23.36 -13.82
C ASP A 312 -16.95 -24.76 -14.43
N SER A 313 -15.75 -25.25 -14.69
CA SER A 313 -15.52 -26.64 -15.11
C SER A 313 -15.80 -27.59 -13.93
N LYS A 314 -17.06 -27.70 -13.56
CA LYS A 314 -17.54 -28.84 -12.77
C LYS A 314 -17.57 -30.03 -13.70
N ASP A 315 -16.58 -30.86 -13.57
CA ASP A 315 -16.35 -32.16 -14.17
C ASP A 315 -15.17 -32.13 -15.15
N GLY A 316 -14.13 -32.81 -14.71
CA GLY A 316 -13.07 -33.27 -15.58
C GLY A 316 -13.64 -34.22 -16.65
N ILE A 317 -14.20 -33.66 -17.71
CA ILE A 317 -14.32 -34.39 -18.96
C ILE A 317 -12.91 -34.45 -19.51
N LYS A 318 -12.22 -35.54 -19.15
CA LYS A 318 -11.07 -36.02 -19.92
C LYS A 318 -11.55 -36.10 -21.36
N SER A 319 -11.19 -35.16 -22.21
CA SER A 319 -11.30 -35.30 -23.64
C SER A 319 -10.40 -36.50 -24.01
N ASN A 320 -11.02 -37.63 -24.25
CA ASN A 320 -10.44 -38.73 -24.97
C ASN A 320 -10.19 -38.31 -26.43
N ALA A 321 -9.14 -37.55 -26.67
CA ALA A 321 -8.66 -37.13 -27.96
C ALA A 321 -7.17 -37.49 -28.10
N ASP A 322 -6.77 -38.67 -27.58
CA ASP A 322 -5.50 -39.28 -27.88
C ASP A 322 -5.67 -40.80 -27.83
N SER A 323 -6.41 -41.34 -28.77
CA SER A 323 -6.30 -42.72 -29.17
C SER A 323 -6.64 -42.84 -30.64
N ASN A 324 -5.66 -43.22 -31.41
CA ASN A 324 -5.65 -43.67 -32.78
C ASN A 324 -4.97 -42.73 -33.78
N PHE A 325 -3.67 -42.78 -33.81
CA PHE A 325 -2.91 -42.81 -35.06
C PHE A 325 -1.66 -43.71 -34.85
N GLU A 326 -1.91 -44.99 -34.67
CA GLU A 326 -0.98 -46.05 -35.18
C GLU A 326 -1.56 -46.44 -36.54
N GLY A 327 -0.88 -46.07 -37.59
CA GLY A 327 -1.13 -46.41 -38.96
C GLY A 327 0.19 -46.64 -39.67
N ASP A 328 0.48 -47.89 -39.88
CA ASP A 328 1.51 -48.43 -40.75
C ASP A 328 1.86 -47.57 -41.97
N PHE A 329 3.16 -47.28 -42.12
CA PHE A 329 3.98 -47.58 -43.29
C PHE A 329 5.42 -47.21 -43.02
#